data_dce9a681b1f9128a7800b3cbbd85423f
#
_entry.id   dce9a681b1f9128a7800b3cbbd85423f
#
_cell.length_a   1.000
_cell.length_b   1.000
_cell.length_c   1.000
_cell.angle_alpha   90.00
_cell.angle_beta   90.00
_cell.angle_gamma   90.00
#
_symmetry.space_group_name_H-M   'P 1'
#
loop_
_entity.id
_entity.type
_entity.pdbx_description
1 polymer ?
#
loop_
_entity_poly.entity_id
_entity_poly.type
_entity_poly.pdbx_seq_one_letter_code
_entity_poly.pdbx_strand_id
1 'polypeptide(L)'
;MLLCYPLLVLKILFFGKNRQELVLSERSLNEPGMLGMLLAAATLLLTGLPLVVVGTTLLLALYKILPMSLAAWAADPVVFQYAFFLFAHNLMEAMAIMVASAMYATLPLYLADGSRKLYSEKLANMALWILLVTSITSGLHHFITFYPNQPAALSYWGNIMSWGTGIGAAISIFTVLATIWQHGLKPEPGIVAVLLGWALYILDGASAMVTSNIVWHYQLHGTM
;
A
#
# COMPACT_ATOMS: atom_id res chain seq x y z
N MET A 1 4.76 12.67 -10.82
CA MET A 1 3.83 11.61 -11.27
C MET A 1 3.18 10.86 -10.12
N LEU A 2 3.92 10.34 -9.13
CA LEU A 2 3.41 9.52 -8.02
C LEU A 2 2.37 10.19 -7.11
N LEU A 3 2.43 11.51 -6.91
CA LEU A 3 1.41 12.26 -6.16
C LEU A 3 0.17 12.61 -7.00
N CYS A 4 0.22 12.45 -8.33
CA CYS A 4 -0.92 12.78 -9.19
C CYS A 4 -2.10 11.83 -8.98
N TYR A 5 -1.83 10.55 -8.71
CA TYR A 5 -2.88 9.56 -8.47
C TYR A 5 -3.72 9.90 -7.22
N PRO A 6 -3.14 10.06 -6.01
CA PRO A 6 -3.93 10.39 -4.84
C PRO A 6 -4.61 11.76 -4.96
N LEU A 7 -3.98 12.75 -5.59
CA LEU A 7 -4.60 14.05 -5.86
C LEU A 7 -5.75 13.93 -6.86
N LEU A 8 -5.63 13.07 -7.88
CA LEU A 8 -6.71 12.79 -8.82
C LEU A 8 -7.89 12.12 -8.12
N VAL A 9 -7.62 11.12 -7.27
CA VAL A 9 -8.63 10.46 -6.45
C VAL A 9 -9.35 11.47 -5.56
N LEU A 10 -8.61 12.32 -4.84
CA LEU A 10 -9.19 13.39 -4.02
C LEU A 10 -10.02 14.38 -4.88
N LYS A 11 -9.52 14.76 -6.06
CA LYS A 11 -10.25 15.66 -6.97
C LYS A 11 -11.57 15.03 -7.41
N ILE A 12 -11.57 13.75 -7.78
CA ILE A 12 -12.79 13.03 -8.18
C ILE A 12 -13.76 12.97 -6.99
N LEU A 13 -13.25 12.64 -5.80
CA LEU A 13 -14.04 12.50 -4.58
C LEU A 13 -14.69 13.81 -4.12
N PHE A 14 -13.94 14.90 -4.12
CA PHE A 14 -14.39 16.16 -3.52
C PHE A 14 -14.93 17.17 -4.52
N PHE A 15 -14.52 17.11 -5.78
CA PHE A 15 -14.83 18.09 -6.81
C PHE A 15 -15.44 17.52 -8.08
N GLY A 16 -15.71 16.22 -8.13
CA GLY A 16 -16.33 15.57 -9.29
C GLY A 16 -17.75 16.10 -9.55
N LYS A 17 -18.08 16.33 -10.83
CA LYS A 17 -19.36 16.90 -11.26
C LYS A 17 -20.58 16.07 -10.87
N ASN A 18 -20.40 14.74 -10.71
CA ASN A 18 -21.41 13.77 -10.30
C ASN A 18 -21.22 13.29 -8.85
N ARG A 19 -20.81 14.19 -7.97
CA ARG A 19 -20.47 13.92 -6.57
C ARG A 19 -21.55 13.16 -5.81
N GLN A 20 -22.84 13.37 -6.13
CA GLN A 20 -23.94 12.73 -5.42
C GLN A 20 -24.21 11.29 -5.87
N GLU A 21 -23.84 10.92 -7.11
CA GLU A 21 -24.11 9.59 -7.63
C GLU A 21 -22.95 8.59 -7.46
N LEU A 22 -21.69 9.06 -7.55
CA LEU A 22 -20.53 8.16 -7.61
C LEU A 22 -19.83 7.90 -6.27
N VAL A 23 -19.84 8.82 -5.34
CA VAL A 23 -18.77 8.83 -4.32
C VAL A 23 -19.22 8.70 -2.88
N LEU A 24 -20.39 9.12 -2.53
CA LEU A 24 -20.77 9.27 -1.13
C LEU A 24 -22.04 8.52 -0.73
N SER A 25 -22.47 7.52 -1.47
CA SER A 25 -23.36 6.53 -0.87
C SER A 25 -22.51 5.67 0.08
N GLU A 26 -22.96 5.45 1.31
CA GLU A 26 -22.32 4.50 2.24
C GLU A 26 -22.03 3.16 1.56
N ARG A 27 -22.84 2.79 0.57
CA ARG A 27 -22.69 1.57 -0.22
C ARG A 27 -21.45 1.58 -1.10
N SER A 28 -21.13 2.70 -1.78
CA SER A 28 -19.93 2.77 -2.66
C SER A 28 -18.63 2.81 -1.88
N LEU A 29 -18.61 3.43 -0.70
CA LEU A 29 -17.43 3.45 0.17
C LEU A 29 -17.16 2.09 0.84
N ASN A 30 -18.18 1.24 0.95
CA ASN A 30 -18.05 -0.11 1.48
C ASN A 30 -17.79 -1.17 0.40
N GLU A 31 -17.82 -0.78 -0.87
CA GLU A 31 -17.42 -1.67 -1.95
C GLU A 31 -15.90 -1.88 -1.93
N PRO A 32 -15.41 -3.13 -1.81
CA PRO A 32 -13.98 -3.40 -1.63
C PRO A 32 -13.09 -2.81 -2.72
N GLY A 33 -13.54 -2.81 -3.97
CA GLY A 33 -12.80 -2.21 -5.07
C GLY A 33 -12.58 -0.69 -4.89
N MET A 34 -13.62 0.06 -4.55
CA MET A 34 -13.53 1.50 -4.30
C MET A 34 -12.77 1.80 -3.02
N LEU A 35 -13.08 1.09 -1.94
CA LEU A 35 -12.40 1.26 -0.66
C LEU A 35 -10.89 1.10 -0.81
N GLY A 36 -10.44 0.03 -1.49
CA GLY A 36 -9.00 -0.21 -1.66
C GLY A 36 -8.30 0.90 -2.44
N MET A 37 -8.94 1.45 -3.48
CA MET A 37 -8.38 2.60 -4.21
C MET A 37 -8.23 3.83 -3.32
N LEU A 38 -9.19 4.08 -2.42
CA LEU A 38 -9.13 5.17 -1.46
C LEU A 38 -8.03 4.95 -0.42
N LEU A 39 -7.91 3.74 0.11
CA LEU A 39 -6.90 3.41 1.10
C LEU A 39 -5.49 3.46 0.52
N ALA A 40 -5.29 3.02 -0.73
CA ALA A 40 -4.02 3.18 -1.43
C ALA A 40 -3.64 4.66 -1.61
N ALA A 41 -4.61 5.50 -1.99
CA ALA A 41 -4.39 6.94 -2.09
C ALA A 41 -4.04 7.56 -0.73
N ALA A 42 -4.73 7.16 0.33
CA ALA A 42 -4.45 7.61 1.69
C ALA A 42 -3.04 7.19 2.16
N THR A 43 -2.62 5.95 1.88
CA THR A 43 -1.27 5.47 2.16
C THR A 43 -0.22 6.39 1.52
N LEU A 44 -0.34 6.65 0.22
CA LEU A 44 0.63 7.49 -0.51
C LEU A 44 0.65 8.94 -0.02
N LEU A 45 -0.50 9.50 0.36
CA LEU A 45 -0.56 10.87 0.90
C LEU A 45 0.10 10.95 2.28
N LEU A 46 -0.26 10.04 3.18
CA LEU A 46 0.25 10.06 4.55
C LEU A 46 1.77 9.84 4.59
N THR A 47 2.25 8.88 3.82
CA THR A 47 3.66 8.49 3.84
C THR A 47 4.54 9.33 2.91
N GLY A 48 3.96 9.96 1.90
CA GLY A 48 4.67 10.88 1.01
C GLY A 48 4.91 12.27 1.60
N LEU A 49 4.10 12.69 2.57
CA LEU A 49 4.20 14.03 3.16
C LEU A 49 5.57 14.35 3.75
N PRO A 50 6.22 13.48 4.56
CA PRO A 50 7.57 13.74 5.08
C PRO A 50 8.60 13.95 3.98
N LEU A 51 8.56 13.15 2.91
CA LEU A 51 9.48 13.31 1.77
C LEU A 51 9.25 14.64 1.03
N VAL A 52 8.00 15.06 0.87
CA VAL A 52 7.67 16.36 0.28
C VAL A 52 8.20 17.51 1.15
N VAL A 53 8.06 17.42 2.47
CA VAL A 53 8.59 18.42 3.41
C VAL A 53 10.10 18.54 3.29
N VAL A 54 10.82 17.41 3.35
CA VAL A 54 12.29 17.37 3.22
C VAL A 54 12.72 17.91 1.87
N GLY A 55 12.14 17.41 0.77
CA GLY A 55 12.48 17.84 -0.58
C GLY A 55 12.19 19.34 -0.83
N THR A 56 11.06 19.84 -0.35
CA THR A 56 10.72 21.27 -0.45
C THR A 56 11.68 22.12 0.35
N THR A 57 12.05 21.71 1.56
CA THR A 57 13.04 22.41 2.39
C THR A 57 14.38 22.52 1.69
N LEU A 58 14.88 21.42 1.10
CA LEU A 58 16.13 21.43 0.33
C LEU A 58 16.04 22.36 -0.89
N LEU A 59 14.94 22.29 -1.62
CA LEU A 59 14.72 23.14 -2.79
C LEU A 59 14.71 24.63 -2.42
N LEU A 60 13.97 25.02 -1.40
CA LEU A 60 13.88 26.41 -0.94
C LEU A 60 15.22 26.90 -0.37
N ALA A 61 15.98 26.04 0.29
CA ALA A 61 17.33 26.36 0.76
C ALA A 61 18.31 26.57 -0.41
N LEU A 62 18.20 25.78 -1.49
CA LEU A 62 19.00 25.93 -2.71
C LEU A 62 18.81 27.34 -3.32
N TYR A 63 17.59 27.86 -3.31
CA TYR A 63 17.27 29.21 -3.76
C TYR A 63 17.49 30.29 -2.69
N LYS A 64 18.15 29.96 -1.57
CA LYS A 64 18.45 30.87 -0.45
C LYS A 64 17.21 31.55 0.17
N ILE A 65 16.06 30.91 0.07
CA ILE A 65 14.80 31.37 0.66
C ILE A 65 14.72 30.97 2.15
N LEU A 66 15.29 29.81 2.48
CA LEU A 66 15.35 29.30 3.86
C LEU A 66 16.77 29.37 4.42
N PRO A 67 16.90 29.47 5.77
CA PRO A 67 18.20 29.50 6.44
C PRO A 67 18.92 28.16 6.28
N MET A 68 20.27 28.22 6.26
CA MET A 68 21.13 27.03 6.10
C MET A 68 20.97 25.98 7.21
N SER A 69 20.50 26.38 8.40
CA SER A 69 20.21 25.45 9.49
C SER A 69 19.09 24.45 9.14
N LEU A 70 18.04 24.91 8.45
CA LEU A 70 16.98 24.05 7.97
C LEU A 70 17.44 23.17 6.80
N ALA A 71 18.32 23.72 5.94
CA ALA A 71 18.95 22.92 4.88
C ALA A 71 19.79 21.78 5.47
N ALA A 72 20.59 22.08 6.49
CA ALA A 72 21.41 21.07 7.17
C ALA A 72 20.55 19.96 7.82
N TRP A 73 19.42 20.33 8.44
CA TRP A 73 18.47 19.36 8.97
C TRP A 73 17.88 18.46 7.86
N ALA A 74 17.41 19.06 6.76
CA ALA A 74 16.81 18.31 5.66
C ALA A 74 17.84 17.46 4.88
N ALA A 75 19.11 17.87 4.87
CA ALA A 75 20.21 17.15 4.26
C ALA A 75 20.84 16.11 5.19
N ASP A 76 20.43 16.05 6.46
CA ASP A 76 20.87 15.01 7.37
C ASP A 76 20.50 13.63 6.81
N PRO A 77 21.49 12.72 6.63
CA PRO A 77 21.24 11.41 6.03
C PRO A 77 20.15 10.60 6.74
N VAL A 78 20.06 10.74 8.06
CA VAL A 78 19.05 10.03 8.86
C VAL A 78 17.66 10.58 8.54
N VAL A 79 17.47 11.89 8.58
CA VAL A 79 16.20 12.56 8.28
C VAL A 79 15.75 12.22 6.85
N PHE A 80 16.68 12.33 5.88
CA PHE A 80 16.37 12.03 4.48
C PHE A 80 15.96 10.58 4.30
N GLN A 81 16.70 9.64 4.87
CA GLN A 81 16.41 8.21 4.73
C GLN A 81 15.10 7.82 5.39
N TYR A 82 14.79 8.34 6.59
CA TYR A 82 13.47 8.10 7.21
C TYR A 82 12.33 8.60 6.31
N ALA A 83 12.44 9.81 5.79
CA ALA A 83 11.43 10.36 4.89
C ALA A 83 11.33 9.56 3.58
N PHE A 84 12.46 9.16 3.00
CA PHE A 84 12.52 8.38 1.77
C PHE A 84 11.93 6.98 1.95
N PHE A 85 12.37 6.22 2.94
CA PHE A 85 11.90 4.84 3.14
C PHE A 85 10.46 4.77 3.60
N LEU A 86 10.00 5.75 4.41
CA LEU A 86 8.59 5.84 4.74
C LEU A 86 7.72 5.94 3.48
N PHE A 87 8.16 6.69 2.48
CA PHE A 87 7.46 6.79 1.21
C PHE A 87 7.73 5.59 0.29
N ALA A 88 9.00 5.23 0.06
CA ALA A 88 9.38 4.23 -0.92
C ALA A 88 8.85 2.84 -0.57
N HIS A 89 8.93 2.44 0.70
CA HIS A 89 8.35 1.19 1.17
C HIS A 89 6.82 1.21 1.02
N ASN A 90 6.18 2.29 1.46
CA ASN A 90 4.72 2.40 1.38
C ASN A 90 4.18 2.59 -0.03
N LEU A 91 5.02 2.96 -1.00
CA LEU A 91 4.65 2.91 -2.41
C LEU A 91 4.36 1.47 -2.85
N MET A 92 5.19 0.51 -2.45
CA MET A 92 4.97 -0.92 -2.74
C MET A 92 3.71 -1.44 -2.05
N GLU A 93 3.50 -1.05 -0.79
CA GLU A 93 2.30 -1.41 -0.03
C GLU A 93 1.02 -0.82 -0.63
N ALA A 94 1.05 0.42 -1.10
CA ALA A 94 -0.07 1.03 -1.81
C ALA A 94 -0.38 0.28 -3.12
N MET A 95 0.65 -0.18 -3.85
CA MET A 95 0.47 -1.03 -5.02
C MET A 95 -0.19 -2.36 -4.65
N ALA A 96 0.16 -2.95 -3.52
CA ALA A 96 -0.47 -4.15 -2.98
C ALA A 96 -1.97 -3.96 -2.74
N ILE A 97 -2.33 -2.86 -2.08
CA ILE A 97 -3.73 -2.49 -1.83
C ILE A 97 -4.47 -2.27 -3.17
N MET A 98 -3.83 -1.62 -4.16
CA MET A 98 -4.41 -1.42 -5.49
C MET A 98 -4.64 -2.73 -6.24
N VAL A 99 -3.71 -3.67 -6.17
CA VAL A 99 -3.84 -5.00 -6.81
C VAL A 99 -5.00 -5.78 -6.19
N ALA A 100 -5.10 -5.80 -4.85
CA ALA A 100 -6.22 -6.43 -4.15
C ALA A 100 -7.56 -5.76 -4.54
N SER A 101 -7.59 -4.43 -4.57
CA SER A 101 -8.74 -3.63 -4.97
C SER A 101 -9.19 -3.94 -6.40
N ALA A 102 -8.25 -3.97 -7.36
CA ALA A 102 -8.52 -4.31 -8.74
C ALA A 102 -9.10 -5.74 -8.86
N MET A 103 -8.55 -6.68 -8.09
CA MET A 103 -9.06 -8.06 -8.05
C MET A 103 -10.50 -8.10 -7.53
N TYR A 104 -10.81 -7.39 -6.44
CA TYR A 104 -12.15 -7.33 -5.89
C TYR A 104 -13.17 -6.66 -6.80
N ALA A 105 -12.75 -5.68 -7.59
CA ALA A 105 -13.61 -5.02 -8.57
C ALA A 105 -13.83 -5.86 -9.83
N THR A 106 -12.83 -6.61 -10.29
CA THR A 106 -12.89 -7.33 -11.58
C THR A 106 -13.40 -8.76 -11.46
N LEU A 107 -12.97 -9.50 -10.43
CA LEU A 107 -13.32 -10.92 -10.25
C LEU A 107 -14.85 -11.17 -10.32
N PRO A 108 -15.71 -10.37 -9.66
CA PRO A 108 -17.15 -10.59 -9.71
C PRO A 108 -17.77 -10.53 -11.11
N LEU A 109 -17.11 -9.84 -12.05
CA LEU A 109 -17.61 -9.71 -13.43
C LEU A 109 -17.46 -11.02 -14.24
N TYR A 110 -16.54 -11.91 -13.80
CA TYR A 110 -16.16 -13.12 -14.51
C TYR A 110 -16.60 -14.40 -13.79
N LEU A 111 -17.51 -14.31 -12.81
CA LEU A 111 -18.03 -15.48 -12.11
C LEU A 111 -18.96 -16.29 -13.01
N ALA A 112 -18.82 -17.64 -12.97
CA ALA A 112 -19.53 -18.54 -13.87
C ALA A 112 -21.04 -18.56 -13.63
N ASP A 113 -21.45 -18.41 -12.37
CA ASP A 113 -22.86 -18.40 -11.95
C ASP A 113 -23.58 -17.04 -12.16
N GLY A 114 -22.82 -16.00 -12.55
CA GLY A 114 -23.36 -14.65 -12.77
C GLY A 114 -23.75 -13.90 -11.49
N SER A 115 -23.38 -14.39 -10.31
CA SER A 115 -23.74 -13.80 -9.00
C SER A 115 -23.21 -12.38 -8.81
N ARG A 116 -22.07 -12.04 -9.40
CA ARG A 116 -21.36 -10.76 -9.28
C ARG A 116 -21.04 -10.37 -7.82
N LYS A 117 -20.83 -11.36 -6.96
CA LYS A 117 -20.56 -11.15 -5.52
C LYS A 117 -19.27 -11.81 -5.12
N LEU A 118 -18.52 -11.17 -4.24
CA LEU A 118 -17.41 -11.81 -3.53
C LEU A 118 -17.95 -12.79 -2.48
N TYR A 119 -17.15 -13.78 -2.12
CA TYR A 119 -17.42 -14.67 -0.99
C TYR A 119 -17.81 -13.89 0.27
N SER A 120 -17.07 -12.81 0.56
CA SER A 120 -17.37 -11.92 1.68
C SER A 120 -16.75 -10.53 1.45
N GLU A 121 -17.59 -9.54 1.18
CA GLU A 121 -17.16 -8.13 1.12
C GLU A 121 -16.60 -7.65 2.48
N LYS A 122 -17.13 -8.17 3.58
CA LYS A 122 -16.64 -7.84 4.93
C LYS A 122 -15.19 -8.31 5.13
N LEU A 123 -14.85 -9.52 4.70
CA LEU A 123 -13.46 -10.02 4.75
C LEU A 123 -12.54 -9.24 3.81
N ALA A 124 -13.01 -8.91 2.60
CA ALA A 124 -12.27 -8.09 1.67
C ALA A 124 -11.93 -6.71 2.27
N ASN A 125 -12.93 -6.04 2.83
CA ASN A 125 -12.75 -4.74 3.49
C ASN A 125 -11.83 -4.84 4.71
N MET A 126 -11.98 -5.89 5.53
CA MET A 126 -11.10 -6.12 6.67
C MET A 126 -9.64 -6.30 6.22
N ALA A 127 -9.40 -7.07 5.16
CA ALA A 127 -8.06 -7.23 4.59
C ALA A 127 -7.44 -5.88 4.18
N LEU A 128 -8.21 -5.05 3.47
CA LEU A 128 -7.76 -3.72 3.03
C LEU A 128 -7.43 -2.78 4.21
N TRP A 129 -8.24 -2.79 5.27
CA TRP A 129 -7.97 -2.00 6.47
C TRP A 129 -6.73 -2.49 7.22
N ILE A 130 -6.54 -3.81 7.33
CA ILE A 130 -5.32 -4.39 7.92
C ILE A 130 -4.11 -3.96 7.09
N LEU A 131 -4.17 -4.09 5.76
CA LEU A 131 -3.11 -3.63 4.86
C LEU A 131 -2.77 -2.15 5.09
N LEU A 132 -3.76 -1.26 5.16
CA LEU A 132 -3.50 0.17 5.42
C LEU A 132 -2.81 0.38 6.77
N VAL A 133 -3.40 -0.13 7.85
CA VAL A 133 -2.92 0.16 9.22
C VAL A 133 -1.52 -0.37 9.44
N THR A 134 -1.21 -1.55 8.90
CA THR A 134 0.10 -2.17 9.07
C THR A 134 1.16 -1.59 8.13
N SER A 135 0.78 -1.15 6.93
CA SER A 135 1.72 -0.60 5.96
C SER A 135 2.37 0.72 6.39
N ILE A 136 1.64 1.59 7.10
CA ILE A 136 2.11 2.95 7.42
C ILE A 136 3.48 2.95 8.12
N THR A 137 3.71 1.99 9.01
CA THR A 137 4.94 1.92 9.80
C THR A 137 5.79 0.67 9.52
N SER A 138 5.38 -0.19 8.59
CA SER A 138 6.13 -1.41 8.22
C SER A 138 7.53 -1.08 7.73
N GLY A 139 7.71 0.02 6.98
CA GLY A 139 9.00 0.47 6.47
C GLY A 139 10.08 0.73 7.54
N LEU A 140 9.71 0.80 8.82
CA LEU A 140 10.69 0.94 9.92
C LEU A 140 11.63 -0.27 10.05
N HIS A 141 11.29 -1.43 9.50
CA HIS A 141 12.19 -2.58 9.49
C HIS A 141 13.45 -2.35 8.63
N HIS A 142 13.43 -1.46 7.64
CA HIS A 142 14.61 -1.13 6.84
C HIS A 142 15.77 -0.55 7.66
N PHE A 143 15.47 0.06 8.80
CA PHE A 143 16.48 0.73 9.63
C PHE A 143 17.28 -0.19 10.52
N ILE A 144 16.96 -1.48 10.59
CA ILE A 144 17.71 -2.49 11.35
C ILE A 144 19.18 -2.54 10.91
N THR A 145 19.42 -2.41 9.60
CA THR A 145 20.75 -2.56 9.00
C THR A 145 21.51 -1.24 8.86
N PHE A 146 20.78 -0.11 8.72
CA PHE A 146 21.40 1.18 8.39
C PHE A 146 21.82 2.00 9.61
N TYR A 147 21.21 1.77 10.77
CA TYR A 147 21.44 2.57 11.96
C TYR A 147 21.63 1.69 13.19
N PRO A 148 22.88 1.37 13.54
CA PRO A 148 23.17 0.61 14.76
C PRO A 148 22.64 1.28 16.03
N ASN A 149 22.38 2.59 15.99
CA ASN A 149 21.83 3.37 17.10
C ASN A 149 20.31 3.56 17.07
N GLN A 150 19.61 2.98 16.11
CA GLN A 150 18.16 3.03 16.11
C GLN A 150 17.62 2.29 17.35
N PRO A 151 16.61 2.84 18.04
CA PRO A 151 15.97 2.12 19.13
C PRO A 151 15.44 0.77 18.62
N ALA A 152 15.87 -0.32 19.24
CA ALA A 152 15.47 -1.68 18.86
C ALA A 152 13.95 -1.84 18.80
N ALA A 153 13.21 -1.12 19.66
CA ALA A 153 11.75 -1.12 19.67
C ALA A 153 11.15 -0.69 18.32
N LEU A 154 11.74 0.28 17.60
CA LEU A 154 11.25 0.72 16.29
C LEU A 154 11.46 -0.35 15.22
N SER A 155 12.60 -1.04 15.27
CA SER A 155 12.92 -2.13 14.36
C SER A 155 11.98 -3.32 14.54
N TYR A 156 11.76 -3.71 15.80
CA TYR A 156 10.79 -4.77 16.14
C TYR A 156 9.38 -4.38 15.74
N TRP A 157 8.98 -3.13 15.98
CA TRP A 157 7.68 -2.63 15.56
C TRP A 157 7.49 -2.71 14.03
N GLY A 158 8.46 -2.24 13.25
CA GLY A 158 8.43 -2.35 11.79
C GLY A 158 8.30 -3.79 11.33
N ASN A 159 9.02 -4.72 11.96
CA ASN A 159 8.92 -6.14 11.67
C ASN A 159 7.52 -6.72 11.97
N ILE A 160 6.95 -6.40 13.15
CA ILE A 160 5.59 -6.82 13.51
C ILE A 160 4.55 -6.28 12.50
N MET A 161 4.70 -5.02 12.08
CA MET A 161 3.80 -4.42 11.10
C MET A 161 3.92 -5.08 9.73
N SER A 162 5.13 -5.45 9.28
CA SER A 162 5.34 -6.19 8.03
C SER A 162 4.64 -7.56 8.06
N TRP A 163 4.67 -8.27 9.20
CA TRP A 163 3.90 -9.50 9.37
C TRP A 163 2.39 -9.25 9.37
N GLY A 164 1.96 -8.13 9.93
CA GLY A 164 0.57 -7.68 9.87
C GLY A 164 0.07 -7.49 8.43
N THR A 165 0.90 -6.93 7.55
CA THR A 165 0.62 -6.81 6.12
C THR A 165 0.41 -8.19 5.49
N GLY A 166 1.25 -9.16 5.86
CA GLY A 166 1.09 -10.55 5.43
C GLY A 166 -0.24 -11.17 5.83
N ILE A 167 -0.76 -10.85 7.03
CA ILE A 167 -2.10 -11.28 7.46
C ILE A 167 -3.18 -10.68 6.57
N GLY A 168 -3.11 -9.38 6.28
CA GLY A 168 -4.03 -8.71 5.35
C GLY A 168 -4.02 -9.34 3.96
N ALA A 169 -2.82 -9.62 3.43
CA ALA A 169 -2.64 -10.30 2.15
C ALA A 169 -3.24 -11.73 2.19
N ALA A 170 -3.01 -12.51 3.24
CA ALA A 170 -3.55 -13.86 3.39
C ALA A 170 -5.08 -13.88 3.39
N ILE A 171 -5.72 -12.93 4.09
CA ILE A 171 -7.19 -12.78 4.09
C ILE A 171 -7.68 -12.41 2.68
N SER A 172 -6.95 -11.56 1.96
CA SER A 172 -7.27 -11.19 0.58
C SER A 172 -7.19 -12.42 -0.34
N ILE A 173 -6.12 -13.20 -0.24
CA ILE A 173 -5.92 -14.44 -1.00
C ILE A 173 -7.07 -15.42 -0.71
N PHE A 174 -7.39 -15.64 0.54
CA PHE A 174 -8.49 -16.51 0.93
C PHE A 174 -9.82 -16.04 0.33
N THR A 175 -10.12 -14.74 0.41
CA THR A 175 -11.37 -14.19 -0.11
C THR A 175 -11.50 -14.41 -1.62
N VAL A 176 -10.42 -14.20 -2.38
CA VAL A 176 -10.40 -14.43 -3.84
C VAL A 176 -10.59 -15.92 -4.17
N LEU A 177 -9.82 -16.80 -3.53
CA LEU A 177 -9.92 -18.24 -3.76
C LEU A 177 -11.29 -18.81 -3.36
N ALA A 178 -11.83 -18.38 -2.22
CA ALA A 178 -13.16 -18.77 -1.76
C ALA A 178 -14.26 -18.28 -2.72
N THR A 179 -14.09 -17.08 -3.31
CA THR A 179 -15.01 -16.56 -4.32
C THR A 179 -15.01 -17.44 -5.58
N ILE A 180 -13.83 -17.79 -6.08
CA ILE A 180 -13.67 -18.65 -7.26
C ILE A 180 -14.23 -20.04 -6.96
N TRP A 181 -13.92 -20.58 -5.79
CA TRP A 181 -14.41 -21.91 -5.37
C TRP A 181 -15.94 -21.96 -5.30
N GLN A 182 -16.57 -20.94 -4.74
CA GLN A 182 -18.02 -20.92 -4.53
C GLN A 182 -18.80 -20.68 -5.84
N HIS A 183 -18.32 -19.81 -6.72
CA HIS A 183 -19.07 -19.31 -7.86
C HIS A 183 -18.57 -19.80 -9.22
N GLY A 184 -17.41 -20.47 -9.25
CA GLY A 184 -16.71 -20.82 -10.49
C GLY A 184 -16.17 -19.58 -11.22
N LEU A 185 -15.41 -19.81 -12.28
CA LEU A 185 -14.80 -18.75 -13.08
C LEU A 185 -15.05 -18.97 -14.55
N LYS A 186 -15.33 -17.89 -15.30
CA LYS A 186 -15.30 -17.87 -16.76
C LYS A 186 -13.88 -17.52 -17.21
N PRO A 187 -13.13 -18.45 -17.81
CA PRO A 187 -11.70 -18.22 -18.13
C PRO A 187 -11.56 -17.37 -19.41
N GLU A 188 -11.89 -16.10 -19.31
CA GLU A 188 -11.67 -15.13 -20.38
C GLU A 188 -10.26 -14.52 -20.28
N PRO A 189 -9.63 -14.07 -21.41
CA PRO A 189 -8.27 -13.55 -21.40
C PRO A 189 -8.03 -12.43 -20.39
N GLY A 190 -9.03 -11.55 -20.18
CA GLY A 190 -8.93 -10.44 -19.23
C GLY A 190 -8.74 -10.91 -17.79
N ILE A 191 -9.58 -11.84 -17.31
CA ILE A 191 -9.45 -12.35 -15.94
C ILE A 191 -8.22 -13.22 -15.77
N VAL A 192 -7.82 -13.97 -16.80
CA VAL A 192 -6.58 -14.76 -16.76
C VAL A 192 -5.36 -13.84 -16.56
N ALA A 193 -5.29 -12.72 -17.27
CA ALA A 193 -4.21 -11.74 -17.09
C ALA A 193 -4.21 -11.15 -15.67
N VAL A 194 -5.37 -10.80 -15.13
CA VAL A 194 -5.51 -10.26 -13.76
C VAL A 194 -5.09 -11.32 -12.72
N LEU A 195 -5.49 -12.58 -12.88
CA LEU A 195 -5.09 -13.67 -11.98
C LEU A 195 -3.60 -13.97 -12.05
N LEU A 196 -2.98 -13.89 -13.23
CA LEU A 196 -1.51 -14.03 -13.36
C LEU A 196 -0.78 -12.90 -12.64
N GLY A 197 -1.22 -11.65 -12.82
CA GLY A 197 -0.65 -10.51 -12.09
C GLY A 197 -0.81 -10.66 -10.57
N TRP A 198 -1.96 -11.15 -10.13
CA TRP A 198 -2.23 -11.41 -8.72
C TRP A 198 -1.38 -12.57 -8.17
N ALA A 199 -1.16 -13.65 -8.95
CA ALA A 199 -0.27 -14.73 -8.56
C ALA A 199 1.18 -14.27 -8.41
N LEU A 200 1.68 -13.42 -9.31
CA LEU A 200 3.00 -12.79 -9.21
C LEU A 200 3.10 -11.91 -7.95
N TYR A 201 2.05 -11.14 -7.65
CA TYR A 201 1.98 -10.37 -6.42
C TYR A 201 2.05 -11.25 -5.15
N ILE A 202 1.39 -12.41 -5.14
CA ILE A 202 1.47 -13.36 -4.01
C ILE A 202 2.91 -13.86 -3.84
N LEU A 203 3.59 -14.20 -4.93
CA LEU A 203 4.99 -14.65 -4.88
C LEU A 203 5.93 -13.56 -4.34
N ASP A 204 5.73 -12.30 -4.77
CA ASP A 204 6.45 -11.16 -4.26
C ASP A 204 6.20 -10.96 -2.76
N GLY A 205 4.94 -10.95 -2.33
CA GLY A 205 4.55 -10.85 -0.92
C GLY A 205 5.13 -11.96 -0.05
N ALA A 206 5.18 -13.21 -0.56
CA ALA A 206 5.80 -14.33 0.15
C ALA A 206 7.32 -14.11 0.32
N SER A 207 8.01 -13.61 -0.71
CA SER A 207 9.42 -13.27 -0.62
C SER A 207 9.67 -12.11 0.36
N ALA A 208 8.82 -11.08 0.33
CA ALA A 208 8.88 -9.95 1.25
C ALA A 208 8.72 -10.38 2.71
N MET A 209 7.85 -11.33 3.02
CA MET A 209 7.70 -11.91 4.37
C MET A 209 8.98 -12.58 4.86
N VAL A 210 9.68 -13.30 4.00
CA VAL A 210 10.98 -13.92 4.34
C VAL A 210 12.03 -12.86 4.57
N THR A 211 12.14 -11.89 3.68
CA THR A 211 13.17 -10.83 3.75
C THR A 211 12.92 -9.83 4.87
N SER A 212 11.69 -9.62 5.32
CA SER A 212 11.36 -8.75 6.46
C SER A 212 11.66 -9.38 7.82
N ASN A 213 11.94 -10.68 7.87
CA ASN A 213 12.30 -11.36 9.12
C ASN A 213 13.64 -10.82 9.65
N ILE A 214 13.70 -10.45 10.94
CA ILE A 214 14.88 -9.85 11.58
C ILE A 214 16.14 -10.69 11.35
N VAL A 215 16.04 -12.02 11.42
CA VAL A 215 17.18 -12.93 11.25
C VAL A 215 17.75 -12.88 9.84
N TRP A 216 16.90 -12.85 8.82
CA TRP A 216 17.29 -12.84 7.41
C TRP A 216 17.53 -11.44 6.88
N HIS A 217 16.97 -10.43 7.54
CA HIS A 217 17.04 -9.05 7.12
C HIS A 217 18.48 -8.55 6.96
N TYR A 218 19.36 -8.85 7.90
CA TYR A 218 20.79 -8.52 7.82
C TYR A 218 21.51 -9.11 6.61
N GLN A 219 21.01 -10.23 6.07
CA GLN A 219 21.65 -10.92 4.96
C GLN A 219 21.04 -10.57 3.61
N LEU A 220 19.77 -10.24 3.57
CA LEU A 220 19.00 -10.13 2.33
C LEU A 220 18.50 -8.72 2.01
N HIS A 221 18.31 -7.87 3.01
CA HIS A 221 17.57 -6.60 2.86
C HIS A 221 18.43 -5.34 3.04
N GLY A 222 19.67 -5.39 2.98
CA GLY A 222 20.56 -4.23 3.10
C GLY A 222 21.67 -4.23 2.06
N THR A 223 21.57 -5.13 1.11
CA THR A 223 22.63 -5.33 0.11
C THR A 223 22.35 -4.69 -1.24
N MET A 224 21.27 -3.95 -1.35
CA MET A 224 20.93 -3.19 -2.57
C MET A 224 21.17 -1.70 -2.42
#